data_a75d25ef78418781971eb1287852a487
#
_entry.id   a75d25ef78418781971eb1287852a487
#
_cell.length_a   1.000
_cell.length_b   1.000
_cell.length_c   1.000
_cell.angle_alpha   90.00
_cell.angle_beta   90.00
_cell.angle_gamma   90.00
#
_symmetry.space_group_name_H-M   'P 1'
#
loop_
_entity.id
_entity.type
_entity.pdbx_description
1 polymer ?
#
loop_
_entity_poly.entity_id
_entity_poly.type
_entity_poly.pdbx_seq_one_letter_code
_entity_poly.pdbx_strand_id
1 'polypeptide(L)'
;METSVQKRTFRHIVLEGDNYEIGKKQGEELLSVPEFVKWYTSPPAGKQALSDNDYTEAVTFFEKFCPGINAEIEGMADVLKVHPKEIIYYAFSHSPKGNCSHFALLPGITQNSHTMVGRSYEWNDTQDDFRICTTKVKGKAAHLG
;
A
#
# COMPACT_ATOMS: atom_id res chain seq x y z
N MET A 1 -17.49 29.23 -15.43
CA MET A 1 -16.61 28.56 -14.47
C MET A 1 -15.54 27.86 -15.29
N GLU A 2 -14.32 28.39 -15.29
CA GLU A 2 -13.19 27.66 -15.85
C GLU A 2 -12.83 26.54 -14.89
N THR A 3 -13.05 25.31 -15.30
CA THR A 3 -12.52 24.14 -14.60
C THR A 3 -11.03 24.09 -14.86
N SER A 4 -10.22 24.52 -13.88
CA SER A 4 -8.77 24.33 -13.97
C SER A 4 -8.47 22.84 -13.97
N VAL A 5 -7.96 22.34 -15.07
CA VAL A 5 -7.46 20.96 -15.13
C VAL A 5 -6.19 20.88 -14.29
N GLN A 6 -6.26 20.23 -13.13
CA GLN A 6 -5.08 19.95 -12.34
C GLN A 6 -4.27 18.81 -12.99
N LYS A 7 -3.04 19.12 -13.36
CA LYS A 7 -2.11 18.10 -13.84
C LYS A 7 -1.56 17.31 -12.66
N ARG A 8 -1.71 16.00 -12.69
CA ARG A 8 -1.12 15.07 -11.71
C ARG A 8 0.03 14.30 -12.34
N THR A 9 1.07 14.08 -11.58
CA THR A 9 2.25 13.31 -12.02
C THR A 9 2.30 12.02 -11.20
N PHE A 10 2.43 10.89 -11.89
CA PHE A 10 2.63 9.59 -11.28
C PHE A 10 4.09 9.19 -11.41
N ARG A 11 4.64 8.58 -10.36
CA ARG A 11 5.93 7.89 -10.44
C ARG A 11 5.69 6.41 -10.69
N HIS A 12 6.45 5.82 -11.61
CA HIS A 12 6.46 4.38 -11.80
C HIS A 12 7.67 3.78 -11.09
N ILE A 13 7.44 2.83 -10.21
CA ILE A 13 8.45 2.19 -9.38
C ILE A 13 8.44 0.69 -9.67
N VAL A 14 9.61 0.09 -9.74
CA VAL A 14 9.75 -1.37 -9.88
C VAL A 14 10.29 -1.94 -8.57
N LEU A 15 9.46 -2.72 -7.89
CA LEU A 15 9.78 -3.43 -6.67
C LEU A 15 10.05 -4.90 -7.01
N GLU A 16 11.27 -5.36 -6.87
CA GLU A 16 11.67 -6.72 -7.22
C GLU A 16 12.55 -7.33 -6.13
N GLY A 17 12.25 -8.55 -5.71
CA GLY A 17 12.96 -9.26 -4.66
C GLY A 17 12.07 -10.24 -3.91
N ASP A 18 12.52 -10.70 -2.75
CA ASP A 18 11.61 -11.33 -1.80
C ASP A 18 10.74 -10.27 -1.09
N ASN A 19 9.79 -10.71 -0.27
CA ASN A 19 8.88 -9.78 0.37
C ASN A 19 9.60 -8.77 1.27
N TYR A 20 10.63 -9.20 2.02
CA TYR A 20 11.40 -8.31 2.87
C TYR A 20 12.19 -7.26 2.06
N GLU A 21 12.85 -7.69 0.97
CA GLU A 21 13.57 -6.80 0.06
C GLU A 21 12.64 -5.77 -0.60
N ILE A 22 11.42 -6.18 -0.95
CA ILE A 22 10.38 -5.28 -1.46
C ILE A 22 10.00 -4.25 -0.42
N GLY A 23 9.79 -4.67 0.83
CA GLY A 23 9.52 -3.77 1.95
C GLY A 23 10.63 -2.74 2.17
N LYS A 24 11.89 -3.17 2.11
CA LYS A 24 13.02 -2.24 2.18
C LYS A 24 12.99 -1.18 1.08
N LYS A 25 12.78 -1.58 -0.16
CA LYS A 25 12.69 -0.65 -1.30
C LYS A 25 11.53 0.34 -1.13
N GLN A 26 10.39 -0.10 -0.62
CA GLN A 26 9.28 0.79 -0.29
C GLN A 26 9.67 1.80 0.78
N GLY A 27 10.36 1.36 1.84
CA GLY A 27 10.89 2.25 2.89
C GLY A 27 11.88 3.28 2.35
N GLU A 28 12.80 2.87 1.47
CA GLU A 28 13.77 3.76 0.81
C GLU A 28 13.06 4.82 -0.05
N GLU A 29 12.03 4.44 -0.79
CA GLU A 29 11.19 5.37 -1.55
C GLU A 29 10.46 6.38 -0.65
N LEU A 30 9.94 5.93 0.50
CA LEU A 30 9.30 6.81 1.47
C LEU A 30 10.25 7.82 2.08
N LEU A 31 11.51 7.44 2.34
CA LEU A 31 12.53 8.38 2.87
C LEU A 31 12.78 9.57 1.95
N SER A 32 12.51 9.45 0.65
CA SER A 32 12.63 10.55 -0.29
C SER A 32 11.55 11.64 -0.11
N VAL A 33 10.49 11.35 0.65
CA VAL A 33 9.34 12.24 0.90
C VAL A 33 9.00 12.21 2.39
N PRO A 34 9.64 13.03 3.23
CA PRO A 34 9.51 12.98 4.70
C PRO A 34 8.09 13.09 5.23
N GLU A 35 7.20 13.78 4.53
CA GLU A 35 5.79 13.89 4.89
C GLU A 35 5.10 12.51 4.88
N PHE A 36 5.47 11.66 3.92
CA PHE A 36 4.92 10.32 3.83
C PHE A 36 5.46 9.39 4.93
N VAL A 37 6.72 9.56 5.34
CA VAL A 37 7.26 8.80 6.49
C VAL A 37 6.36 8.99 7.70
N LYS A 38 6.04 10.25 8.02
CA LYS A 38 5.17 10.57 9.15
C LYS A 38 3.77 9.96 8.99
N TRP A 39 3.21 10.00 7.79
CA TRP A 39 1.88 9.45 7.53
C TRP A 39 1.87 7.92 7.65
N TYR A 40 2.91 7.24 7.16
CA TYR A 40 3.04 5.79 7.22
C TYR A 40 3.39 5.24 8.61
N THR A 41 3.95 6.06 9.49
CA THR A 41 4.42 5.66 10.83
C THR A 41 3.66 6.30 11.98
N SER A 42 2.58 7.02 11.69
CA SER A 42 1.74 7.65 12.71
C SER A 42 0.38 6.96 12.80
N PRO A 43 -0.20 6.86 13.99
CA PRO A 43 -1.57 6.41 14.13
C PRO A 43 -2.51 7.30 13.31
N PRO A 44 -3.54 6.74 12.66
CA PRO A 44 -4.57 7.54 12.00
C PRO A 44 -5.18 8.57 12.95
N ALA A 45 -5.54 9.75 12.42
CA ALA A 45 -6.10 10.83 13.22
C ALA A 45 -7.27 10.35 14.12
N GLY A 46 -7.19 10.63 15.40
CA GLY A 46 -8.18 10.22 16.40
C GLY A 46 -8.08 8.77 16.88
N LYS A 47 -7.04 8.03 16.48
CA LYS A 47 -6.76 6.67 16.98
C LYS A 47 -5.51 6.65 17.85
N GLN A 48 -5.51 5.76 18.84
CA GLN A 48 -4.31 5.43 19.61
C GLN A 48 -3.41 4.49 18.81
N ALA A 49 -2.13 4.45 19.19
CA ALA A 49 -1.21 3.43 18.69
C ALA A 49 -1.75 2.02 18.99
N LEU A 50 -1.47 1.06 18.11
CA LEU A 50 -1.87 -0.32 18.30
C LEU A 50 -1.33 -0.88 19.63
N SER A 51 -2.19 -1.53 20.40
CA SER A 51 -1.76 -2.31 21.55
C SER A 51 -0.93 -3.52 21.08
N ASP A 52 -0.14 -4.10 21.97
CA ASP A 52 0.66 -5.29 21.62
C ASP A 52 -0.23 -6.50 21.30
N ASN A 53 -1.43 -6.56 21.91
CA ASN A 53 -2.41 -7.60 21.62
C ASN A 53 -2.99 -7.45 20.21
N ASP A 54 -3.44 -6.24 19.86
CA ASP A 54 -3.99 -5.96 18.52
C ASP A 54 -2.93 -6.14 17.43
N TYR A 55 -1.68 -5.79 17.72
CA TYR A 55 -0.55 -6.05 16.82
C TYR A 55 -0.35 -7.55 16.57
N THR A 56 -0.35 -8.36 17.63
CA THR A 56 -0.21 -9.82 17.52
C THR A 56 -1.36 -10.43 16.70
N GLU A 57 -2.57 -9.95 16.92
CA GLU A 57 -3.74 -10.38 16.15
C GLU A 57 -3.61 -9.99 14.66
N ALA A 58 -3.20 -8.76 14.37
CA ALA A 58 -2.98 -8.28 13.01
C ALA A 58 -1.87 -9.07 12.27
N VAL A 59 -0.75 -9.36 12.93
CA VAL A 59 0.32 -10.22 12.38
C VAL A 59 -0.22 -11.60 12.02
N THR A 60 -0.98 -12.21 12.93
CA THR A 60 -1.58 -13.53 12.71
C THR A 60 -2.58 -13.51 11.55
N PHE A 61 -3.38 -12.46 11.46
CA PHE A 61 -4.33 -12.26 10.35
C PHE A 61 -3.61 -12.13 9.00
N PHE A 62 -2.59 -11.30 8.94
CA PHE A 62 -1.82 -11.11 7.70
C PHE A 62 -1.06 -12.36 7.30
N GLU A 63 -0.51 -13.12 8.24
CA GLU A 63 0.14 -14.38 7.91
C GLU A 63 -0.81 -15.36 7.24
N LYS A 64 -2.06 -15.42 7.71
CA LYS A 64 -3.08 -16.33 7.19
C LYS A 64 -3.66 -15.88 5.84
N PHE A 65 -3.94 -14.60 5.66
CA PHE A 65 -4.71 -14.09 4.52
C PHE A 65 -3.89 -13.32 3.49
N CYS A 66 -2.73 -12.83 3.88
CA CYS A 66 -1.83 -12.03 3.04
C CYS A 66 -0.37 -12.50 3.19
N PRO A 67 -0.05 -13.78 2.88
CA PRO A 67 1.25 -14.36 3.17
C PRO A 67 2.38 -13.58 2.50
N GLY A 68 3.34 -13.16 3.31
CA GLY A 68 4.51 -12.36 2.93
C GLY A 68 4.40 -10.88 3.27
N ILE A 69 3.20 -10.33 3.54
CA ILE A 69 3.06 -8.91 3.87
C ILE A 69 3.75 -8.53 5.18
N ASN A 70 3.81 -9.45 6.16
CA ASN A 70 4.54 -9.20 7.40
C ASN A 70 6.02 -8.95 7.13
N ALA A 71 6.65 -9.74 6.26
CA ALA A 71 8.05 -9.53 5.87
C ALA A 71 8.27 -8.21 5.11
N GLU A 72 7.31 -7.78 4.28
CA GLU A 72 7.37 -6.46 3.64
C GLU A 72 7.31 -5.33 4.68
N ILE A 73 6.41 -5.46 5.66
CA ILE A 73 6.29 -4.48 6.76
C ILE A 73 7.57 -4.43 7.59
N GLU A 74 8.18 -5.60 7.91
CA GLU A 74 9.47 -5.66 8.61
C GLU A 74 10.58 -4.95 7.82
N GLY A 75 10.69 -5.24 6.51
CA GLY A 75 11.68 -4.59 5.65
C GLY A 75 11.52 -3.07 5.59
N MET A 76 10.28 -2.59 5.51
CA MET A 76 9.97 -1.16 5.55
C MET A 76 10.32 -0.55 6.91
N ALA A 77 9.92 -1.19 8.00
CA ALA A 77 10.17 -0.72 9.37
C ALA A 77 11.66 -0.59 9.67
N ASP A 78 12.48 -1.55 9.20
CA ASP A 78 13.93 -1.53 9.35
C ASP A 78 14.57 -0.32 8.67
N VAL A 79 14.12 0.04 7.48
CA VAL A 79 14.61 1.23 6.76
C VAL A 79 14.15 2.51 7.45
N LEU A 80 12.90 2.57 7.88
CA LEU A 80 12.33 3.75 8.54
C LEU A 80 12.77 3.90 10.00
N LYS A 81 13.46 2.88 10.58
CA LYS A 81 13.93 2.86 11.97
C LYS A 81 12.79 2.96 12.99
N VAL A 82 11.70 2.28 12.72
CA VAL A 82 10.52 2.20 13.59
C VAL A 82 10.19 0.74 13.94
N HIS A 83 9.35 0.53 14.95
CA HIS A 83 8.84 -0.81 15.22
C HIS A 83 7.78 -1.19 14.15
N PRO A 84 7.72 -2.44 13.64
CA PRO A 84 6.74 -2.86 12.65
C PRO A 84 5.29 -2.48 12.97
N LYS A 85 4.89 -2.55 14.25
CA LYS A 85 3.54 -2.15 14.69
C LYS A 85 3.17 -0.69 14.39
N GLU A 86 4.16 0.17 14.15
CA GLU A 86 3.94 1.57 13.81
C GLU A 86 3.62 1.77 12.33
N ILE A 87 3.85 0.75 11.50
CA ILE A 87 3.54 0.82 10.08
C ILE A 87 2.03 0.81 9.88
N ILE A 88 1.57 1.75 9.08
CA ILE A 88 0.16 2.05 8.84
C ILE A 88 -0.69 0.83 8.43
N TYR A 89 -0.12 -0.14 7.75
CA TYR A 89 -0.84 -1.33 7.32
C TYR A 89 -1.46 -2.09 8.49
N TYR A 90 -0.78 -2.21 9.61
CA TYR A 90 -1.34 -2.82 10.80
C TYR A 90 -2.43 -1.95 11.43
N ALA A 91 -2.26 -0.63 11.42
CA ALA A 91 -3.26 0.29 11.96
C ALA A 91 -4.58 0.27 11.19
N PHE A 92 -4.54 -0.03 9.88
CA PHE A 92 -5.74 -0.15 9.04
C PHE A 92 -6.38 -1.54 9.02
N SER A 93 -5.72 -2.57 9.54
CA SER A 93 -6.27 -3.94 9.56
C SER A 93 -7.63 -4.06 10.25
N HIS A 94 -7.95 -3.12 11.13
CA HIS A 94 -9.21 -3.03 11.87
C HIS A 94 -10.15 -1.90 11.41
N SER A 95 -9.89 -1.25 10.26
CA SER A 95 -10.68 -0.12 9.80
C SER A 95 -11.34 -0.39 8.43
N PRO A 96 -12.52 -1.00 8.40
CA PRO A 96 -13.17 -1.42 7.15
C PRO A 96 -13.86 -0.29 6.37
N LYS A 97 -13.62 0.97 6.68
CA LYS A 97 -14.22 2.10 5.96
C LYS A 97 -13.34 2.50 4.79
N GLY A 98 -13.52 1.81 3.65
CA GLY A 98 -12.95 2.22 2.38
C GLY A 98 -13.88 3.19 1.65
N ASN A 99 -13.29 4.19 0.98
CA ASN A 99 -13.98 5.11 0.09
C ASN A 99 -13.63 4.86 -1.38
N CYS A 100 -13.02 3.72 -1.69
CA CYS A 100 -12.60 3.36 -3.03
C CYS A 100 -13.33 2.12 -3.50
N SER A 101 -13.62 2.04 -4.78
CA SER A 101 -14.18 0.86 -5.41
C SER A 101 -13.25 0.30 -6.47
N HIS A 102 -13.26 -1.02 -6.61
CA HIS A 102 -12.54 -1.73 -7.64
C HIS A 102 -13.50 -2.62 -8.40
N PHE A 103 -13.27 -2.77 -9.70
CA PHE A 103 -13.98 -3.76 -10.50
C PHE A 103 -13.03 -4.45 -11.46
N ALA A 104 -13.36 -5.67 -11.84
CA ALA A 104 -12.64 -6.41 -12.86
C ALA A 104 -13.63 -6.91 -13.93
N LEU A 105 -13.30 -6.71 -15.18
CA LEU A 105 -14.00 -7.25 -16.34
C LEU A 105 -13.22 -8.46 -16.85
N LEU A 106 -13.87 -9.61 -16.88
CA LEU A 106 -13.25 -10.83 -17.36
C LEU A 106 -13.15 -10.85 -18.89
N PRO A 107 -12.26 -11.67 -19.47
CA PRO A 107 -12.00 -11.70 -20.91
C PRO A 107 -13.24 -11.91 -21.78
N GLY A 108 -14.23 -12.65 -21.31
CA GLY A 108 -15.47 -12.95 -22.06
C GLY A 108 -16.38 -11.74 -22.32
N ILE A 109 -16.15 -10.61 -21.63
CA ILE A 109 -16.98 -9.39 -21.76
C ILE A 109 -16.17 -8.17 -22.24
N THR A 110 -14.88 -8.36 -22.54
CA THR A 110 -14.01 -7.31 -23.06
C THR A 110 -13.77 -7.49 -24.56
N GLN A 111 -13.70 -6.39 -25.30
CA GLN A 111 -13.55 -6.41 -26.74
C GLN A 111 -12.24 -7.10 -27.22
N ASN A 112 -11.18 -6.99 -26.43
CA ASN A 112 -9.86 -7.53 -26.75
C ASN A 112 -9.56 -8.85 -26.05
N SER A 113 -10.53 -9.47 -25.38
CA SER A 113 -10.39 -10.70 -24.61
C SER A 113 -9.29 -10.64 -23.54
N HIS A 114 -9.01 -9.48 -22.99
CA HIS A 114 -8.11 -9.29 -21.86
C HIS A 114 -8.89 -8.92 -20.60
N THR A 115 -8.38 -9.35 -19.43
CA THR A 115 -8.90 -8.87 -18.15
C THR A 115 -8.60 -7.37 -18.03
N MET A 116 -9.62 -6.57 -17.74
CA MET A 116 -9.49 -5.15 -17.44
C MET A 116 -9.85 -4.91 -15.97
N VAL A 117 -9.04 -4.10 -15.30
CA VAL A 117 -9.30 -3.67 -13.93
C VAL A 117 -9.47 -2.17 -13.91
N GLY A 118 -10.51 -1.70 -13.27
CA GLY A 118 -10.75 -0.29 -13.01
C GLY A 118 -10.84 -0.02 -11.52
N ARG A 119 -10.43 1.17 -11.13
CA ARG A 119 -10.47 1.64 -9.74
C ARG A 119 -11.02 3.06 -9.68
N SER A 120 -11.97 3.30 -8.78
CA SER A 120 -12.30 4.63 -8.28
C SER A 120 -11.42 4.91 -7.06
N TYR A 121 -10.76 6.06 -7.07
CA TYR A 121 -9.97 6.55 -5.95
C TYR A 121 -10.68 7.78 -5.36
N GLU A 122 -11.29 7.59 -4.21
CA GLU A 122 -12.10 8.61 -3.54
C GLU A 122 -11.41 9.03 -2.23
N TRP A 123 -10.38 9.81 -2.36
CA TRP A 123 -9.60 10.33 -1.24
C TRP A 123 -9.35 11.83 -1.40
N ASN A 124 -9.02 12.47 -0.29
CA ASN A 124 -8.61 13.85 -0.24
C ASN A 124 -7.28 14.04 -1.01
N ASP A 125 -7.19 15.06 -1.85
CA ASP A 125 -6.09 15.32 -2.78
C ASP A 125 -4.86 16.01 -2.18
N THR A 126 -4.85 16.26 -0.87
CA THR A 126 -3.79 17.02 -0.20
C THR A 126 -2.60 16.17 0.26
N GLN A 127 -2.71 14.84 0.25
CA GLN A 127 -1.70 13.91 0.79
C GLN A 127 -1.52 12.66 -0.11
N ASP A 128 -1.57 12.84 -1.42
CA ASP A 128 -1.53 11.72 -2.34
C ASP A 128 -0.10 11.36 -2.76
N ASP A 129 0.29 10.14 -2.46
CA ASP A 129 1.49 9.52 -3.03
C ASP A 129 1.09 8.75 -4.30
N PHE A 130 1.03 9.47 -5.42
CA PHE A 130 0.66 8.87 -6.70
C PHE A 130 1.81 8.05 -7.28
N ARG A 131 1.86 6.79 -6.90
CA ARG A 131 2.79 5.81 -7.42
C ARG A 131 2.05 4.71 -8.18
N ILE A 132 2.68 4.24 -9.24
CA ILE A 132 2.32 2.99 -9.90
C ILE A 132 3.47 2.02 -9.63
N CYS A 133 3.19 0.92 -8.95
CA CYS A 133 4.20 -0.04 -8.57
C CYS A 133 4.09 -1.30 -9.43
N THR A 134 5.14 -1.65 -10.15
CA THR A 134 5.29 -3.01 -10.67
C THR A 134 6.00 -3.84 -9.61
N THR A 135 5.28 -4.77 -9.01
CA THR A 135 5.81 -5.62 -7.93
C THR A 135 6.08 -7.03 -8.46
N LYS A 136 7.29 -7.52 -8.24
CA LYS A 136 7.76 -8.84 -8.66
C LYS A 136 8.32 -9.58 -7.46
N VAL A 137 7.46 -10.27 -6.72
CA VAL A 137 7.89 -11.12 -5.62
C VAL A 137 8.50 -12.39 -6.17
N LYS A 138 9.67 -12.76 -5.67
CA LYS A 138 10.37 -13.98 -6.08
C LYS A 138 9.47 -15.21 -5.97
N GLY A 139 9.30 -15.93 -7.09
CA GLY A 139 8.46 -17.13 -7.16
C GLY A 139 6.94 -16.88 -7.28
N LYS A 140 6.51 -15.62 -7.41
CA LYS A 140 5.09 -15.27 -7.61
C LYS A 140 4.90 -14.54 -8.95
N ALA A 141 3.67 -14.45 -9.42
CA ALA A 141 3.32 -13.64 -10.58
C ALA A 141 3.55 -12.15 -10.29
N ALA A 142 4.10 -11.44 -11.26
CA ALA A 142 4.21 -9.99 -11.16
C ALA A 142 2.83 -9.33 -11.22
N HIS A 143 2.67 -8.23 -10.51
CA HIS A 143 1.45 -7.45 -10.53
C HIS A 143 1.76 -5.95 -10.60
N LEU A 144 0.76 -5.18 -11.04
CA LEU A 144 0.78 -3.73 -11.09
C LEU A 144 -0.26 -3.19 -10.10
N GLY A 145 0.12 -2.23 -9.26
CA GLY A 145 -0.77 -1.58 -8.29
C GLY A 145 -0.41 -0.12 -8.02
#